data_dec04e61da67b1d9ffc7618f1365c454
#
_entry.id   dec04e61da67b1d9ffc7618f1365c454
#
_cell.length_a   1.000
_cell.length_b   1.000
_cell.length_c   1.000
_cell.angle_alpha   90.00
_cell.angle_beta   90.00
_cell.angle_gamma   90.00
#
_symmetry.space_group_name_H-M   'P 1'
#
loop_
_entity.id
_entity.type
_entity.pdbx_description
1 polymer ?
#
loop_
_entity_poly.entity_id
_entity_poly.type
_entity_poly.pdbx_seq_one_letter_code
_entity_poly.pdbx_strand_id
1 'polypeptide(L)'
;MGLLSNQMRAGAAGAAGGGSSGFYDYQIASSIRNSAAQDGTLKFTAGTPTSRQKFTMSYWVKRYDDSDSSSDNVVFTSGAGGGSYLFWSFASNDFQLEGTGGGWTGYQKSDAKYRDPSAWYHHVLTFDSTQSTQADRIKIYVNGERITSWSLTTLIGNIDLNNEFAFINQSGVVQAFGGLSGSGHGIEGADLQLAEIVFNDGQAYGPDSYGETKNGVWIPKDPSGLTFGNNGYHLKLAAGAIGTDSSGNGNNFTVNNIPAHDVMLDSPTFGSSSSGNFCTMNPLSTTTQSTMTALEGNLFLDGSTTNPSSYEGGQLATMGVRSGKWY
;
A
#
# COMPACT_ATOMS: atom_id res chain seq x y z
N MET A 1 -1.35 17.61 12.97
CA MET A 1 0.10 17.85 13.27
C MET A 1 0.85 16.62 13.81
N GLY A 2 0.24 15.44 13.87
CA GLY A 2 0.79 14.27 14.55
C GLY A 2 1.55 13.26 13.67
N LEU A 3 1.10 13.01 12.45
CA LEU A 3 1.60 11.91 11.61
C LEU A 3 2.99 12.18 10.98
N LEU A 4 3.23 13.38 10.49
CA LEU A 4 4.51 13.76 9.87
C LEU A 4 5.68 13.74 10.86
N SER A 5 5.44 14.15 12.10
CA SER A 5 6.50 14.17 13.13
C SER A 5 6.92 12.78 13.60
N ASN A 6 6.03 11.78 13.50
CA ASN A 6 6.29 10.42 13.99
C ASN A 6 7.05 9.58 12.98
N GLN A 7 6.77 9.73 11.68
CA GLN A 7 7.50 9.03 10.63
C GLN A 7 8.94 9.56 10.46
N MET A 8 9.12 10.90 10.53
CA MET A 8 10.46 11.50 10.54
C MET A 8 11.28 11.14 11.79
N ARG A 9 10.63 10.91 12.95
CA ARG A 9 11.32 10.45 14.15
C ARG A 9 11.84 9.02 14.01
N ALA A 10 11.15 8.13 13.34
CA ALA A 10 11.62 6.77 13.09
C ALA A 10 12.87 6.77 12.19
N GLY A 11 12.89 7.59 11.13
CA GLY A 11 14.05 7.76 10.27
C GLY A 11 15.23 8.45 10.97
N ALA A 12 14.95 9.47 11.81
CA ALA A 12 15.98 10.20 12.54
C ALA A 12 16.59 9.42 13.71
N ALA A 13 15.84 8.52 14.34
CA ALA A 13 16.37 7.66 15.39
C ALA A 13 17.40 6.65 14.85
N GLY A 14 17.27 6.25 13.56
CA GLY A 14 18.26 5.41 12.89
C GLY A 14 19.54 6.14 12.49
N ALA A 15 19.49 7.45 12.26
CA ALA A 15 20.65 8.25 11.84
C ALA A 15 21.58 8.69 13.00
N ALA A 16 21.14 8.56 14.25
CA ALA A 16 21.86 9.09 15.42
C ALA A 16 22.85 8.12 16.08
N GLY A 17 23.16 7.01 15.47
CA GLY A 17 24.18 6.08 15.98
C GLY A 17 23.73 4.63 15.81
N GLY A 18 24.57 3.85 15.23
CA GLY A 18 24.45 2.45 14.86
C GLY A 18 23.16 1.79 15.31
N GLY A 19 22.25 1.57 14.35
CA GLY A 19 20.90 1.15 14.61
C GLY A 19 20.84 0.05 15.64
N SER A 20 20.26 0.34 16.79
CA SER A 20 19.97 -0.72 17.73
C SER A 20 18.86 -1.58 17.08
N SER A 21 19.20 -2.85 16.86
CA SER A 21 18.23 -3.92 16.53
C SER A 21 17.08 -4.02 17.57
N GLY A 22 17.00 -3.13 18.53
CA GLY A 22 16.06 -3.14 19.64
C GLY A 22 14.84 -2.24 19.48
N PHE A 23 14.73 -1.40 18.42
CA PHE A 23 13.53 -0.60 18.24
C PHE A 23 12.43 -1.39 17.53
N TYR A 24 12.76 -2.10 16.50
CA TYR A 24 11.83 -2.96 15.77
C TYR A 24 12.02 -4.40 16.22
N ASP A 25 10.98 -4.99 16.83
CA ASP A 25 10.97 -6.40 17.19
C ASP A 25 10.73 -7.29 15.96
N TYR A 26 10.09 -6.73 14.93
CA TYR A 26 9.93 -7.31 13.61
C TYR A 26 10.46 -6.34 12.54
N GLN A 27 11.19 -6.87 11.56
CA GLN A 27 11.81 -6.07 10.51
C GLN A 27 11.31 -6.49 9.13
N ILE A 28 10.86 -5.51 8.35
CA ILE A 28 10.52 -5.68 6.94
C ILE A 28 11.78 -5.38 6.14
N ALA A 29 12.34 -6.41 5.48
CA ALA A 29 13.67 -6.33 4.86
C ALA A 29 13.65 -5.65 3.49
N SER A 30 12.51 -5.67 2.79
CA SER A 30 12.39 -5.17 1.42
C SER A 30 10.98 -4.73 1.09
N SER A 31 10.87 -3.95 0.02
CA SER A 31 9.64 -3.62 -0.66
C SER A 31 9.77 -3.90 -2.15
N ILE A 32 8.68 -3.85 -2.88
CA ILE A 32 8.69 -3.75 -4.34
C ILE A 32 8.29 -2.36 -4.77
N ARG A 33 9.01 -1.82 -5.76
CA ARG A 33 8.58 -0.64 -6.50
C ARG A 33 7.66 -1.10 -7.64
N ASN A 34 6.46 -0.58 -7.68
CA ASN A 34 5.57 -0.76 -8.81
C ASN A 34 5.53 0.54 -9.63
N SER A 35 5.45 0.41 -10.95
CA SER A 35 5.36 1.55 -11.85
C SER A 35 4.18 1.38 -12.79
N ALA A 36 3.37 2.43 -12.90
CA ALA A 36 2.26 2.50 -13.84
C ALA A 36 2.74 2.28 -15.29
N ALA A 37 3.91 2.82 -15.64
CA ALA A 37 4.47 2.69 -16.99
C ALA A 37 4.93 1.25 -17.35
N GLN A 38 5.17 0.40 -16.35
CA GLN A 38 5.63 -0.98 -16.54
C GLN A 38 4.51 -2.01 -16.43
N ASP A 39 3.31 -1.63 -16.01
CA ASP A 39 2.20 -2.54 -15.73
C ASP A 39 2.58 -3.68 -14.77
N GLY A 40 3.37 -3.36 -13.74
CA GLY A 40 3.82 -4.31 -12.74
C GLY A 40 2.65 -4.87 -11.92
N THR A 41 2.49 -6.20 -11.85
CA THR A 41 1.39 -6.81 -11.11
C THR A 41 1.79 -8.10 -10.41
N LEU A 42 1.18 -8.33 -9.24
CA LEU A 42 1.16 -9.61 -8.53
C LEU A 42 -0.25 -10.18 -8.63
N LYS A 43 -0.42 -11.39 -9.17
CA LYS A 43 -1.74 -12.01 -9.41
C LYS A 43 -1.88 -13.34 -8.70
N PHE A 44 -3.04 -13.54 -8.08
CA PHE A 44 -3.44 -14.78 -7.43
C PHE A 44 -4.90 -15.11 -7.79
N THR A 45 -5.21 -16.36 -8.13
CA THR A 45 -6.58 -16.81 -8.32
C THR A 45 -7.04 -17.53 -7.06
N ALA A 46 -8.08 -16.99 -6.42
CA ALA A 46 -8.59 -17.56 -5.17
C ALA A 46 -9.15 -18.97 -5.38
N GLY A 47 -8.80 -19.88 -4.47
CA GLY A 47 -9.41 -21.20 -4.33
C GLY A 47 -10.71 -21.16 -3.54
N THR A 48 -11.11 -22.30 -2.95
CA THR A 48 -12.26 -22.37 -2.04
C THR A 48 -11.94 -21.63 -0.75
N PRO A 49 -12.69 -20.56 -0.39
CA PRO A 49 -12.40 -19.79 0.79
C PRO A 49 -12.77 -20.50 2.09
N THR A 50 -12.14 -20.14 3.18
CA THR A 50 -12.59 -20.48 4.54
C THR A 50 -13.89 -19.75 4.86
N SER A 51 -13.94 -18.46 4.54
CA SER A 51 -15.16 -17.65 4.69
C SER A 51 -15.11 -16.42 3.77
N ARG A 52 -16.22 -16.16 3.09
CA ARG A 52 -16.40 -14.90 2.35
C ARG A 52 -17.07 -13.80 3.19
N GLN A 53 -17.51 -14.13 4.39
CA GLN A 53 -18.12 -13.19 5.34
C GLN A 53 -17.11 -12.55 6.27
N LYS A 54 -15.87 -13.09 6.32
CA LYS A 54 -14.79 -12.58 7.16
C LYS A 54 -13.47 -12.66 6.44
N PHE A 55 -12.70 -11.58 6.48
CA PHE A 55 -11.30 -11.56 6.11
C PHE A 55 -10.61 -10.31 6.66
N THR A 56 -9.30 -10.35 6.68
CA THR A 56 -8.48 -9.17 6.92
C THR A 56 -7.42 -9.08 5.84
N MET A 57 -7.16 -7.88 5.35
CA MET A 57 -6.04 -7.56 4.48
C MET A 57 -5.20 -6.46 5.12
N SER A 58 -3.89 -6.66 5.14
CA SER A 58 -2.90 -5.75 5.69
C SER A 58 -1.75 -5.58 4.72
N TYR A 59 -1.26 -4.35 4.53
CA TYR A 59 -0.08 -4.06 3.72
C TYR A 59 0.52 -2.71 4.08
N TRP A 60 1.81 -2.56 3.82
CA TRP A 60 2.50 -1.28 3.88
C TRP A 60 2.63 -0.69 2.48
N VAL A 61 2.40 0.61 2.35
CA VAL A 61 2.46 1.32 1.08
C VAL A 61 3.16 2.66 1.26
N LYS A 62 4.01 3.02 0.29
CA LYS A 62 4.61 4.35 0.14
C LYS A 62 4.32 4.83 -1.27
N ARG A 63 3.78 6.04 -1.39
CA ARG A 63 3.49 6.67 -2.68
C ARG A 63 4.68 7.50 -3.12
N TYR A 64 4.96 7.52 -4.40
CA TYR A 64 5.94 8.42 -4.99
C TYR A 64 5.38 9.27 -6.14
N ASP A 65 4.18 9.00 -6.59
CA ASP A 65 3.42 9.89 -7.46
C ASP A 65 2.33 10.61 -6.64
N ASP A 66 2.24 11.93 -6.84
CA ASP A 66 1.21 12.79 -6.27
C ASP A 66 0.33 13.41 -7.35
N SER A 67 0.49 12.97 -8.61
CA SER A 67 -0.33 13.49 -9.68
C SER A 67 -1.81 13.34 -9.29
N ASP A 68 -2.47 14.48 -9.18
CA ASP A 68 -3.93 14.58 -8.99
C ASP A 68 -4.65 14.20 -10.30
N SER A 69 -3.96 13.37 -11.12
CA SER A 69 -4.49 12.87 -12.37
C SER A 69 -5.59 11.86 -12.05
N SER A 70 -6.57 11.82 -12.91
CA SER A 70 -7.69 10.87 -12.87
C SER A 70 -7.28 9.39 -13.03
N SER A 71 -5.99 9.10 -13.09
CA SER A 71 -5.44 7.76 -13.06
C SER A 71 -5.38 7.31 -11.61
N ASP A 72 -6.24 6.38 -11.27
CA ASP A 72 -6.27 5.80 -9.94
C ASP A 72 -5.00 4.97 -9.71
N ASN A 73 -4.16 5.37 -8.74
CA ASN A 73 -3.05 4.55 -8.28
C ASN A 73 -3.61 3.31 -7.57
N VAL A 74 -3.89 2.27 -8.34
CA VAL A 74 -4.56 1.07 -7.85
C VAL A 74 -3.60 0.21 -7.05
N VAL A 75 -3.85 0.11 -5.75
CA VAL A 75 -3.08 -0.75 -4.86
C VAL A 75 -3.49 -2.21 -5.03
N PHE A 76 -4.79 -2.47 -5.01
CA PHE A 76 -5.36 -3.81 -5.09
C PHE A 76 -6.64 -3.81 -5.91
N THR A 77 -6.84 -4.86 -6.68
CA THR A 77 -8.08 -5.11 -7.41
C THR A 77 -8.48 -6.58 -7.35
N SER A 78 -9.77 -6.82 -7.41
CA SER A 78 -10.34 -8.15 -7.56
C SER A 78 -11.51 -8.07 -8.52
N GLY A 79 -11.59 -8.97 -9.52
CA GLY A 79 -12.60 -8.91 -10.55
C GLY A 79 -12.98 -10.25 -11.14
N ALA A 80 -14.24 -10.34 -11.56
CA ALA A 80 -14.81 -11.52 -12.22
C ALA A 80 -14.86 -11.39 -13.76
N GLY A 81 -14.33 -10.29 -14.33
CA GLY A 81 -14.46 -9.94 -15.75
C GLY A 81 -15.77 -9.21 -16.07
N GLY A 82 -15.92 -8.72 -17.31
CA GLY A 82 -17.18 -8.09 -17.75
C GLY A 82 -17.55 -6.77 -17.06
N GLY A 83 -16.58 -6.02 -16.54
CA GLY A 83 -16.83 -4.74 -15.85
C GLY A 83 -17.26 -4.86 -14.40
N SER A 84 -17.15 -6.05 -13.81
CA SER A 84 -17.42 -6.30 -12.40
C SER A 84 -16.10 -6.39 -11.63
N TYR A 85 -15.86 -5.46 -10.74
CA TYR A 85 -14.60 -5.35 -9.99
C TYR A 85 -14.81 -4.71 -8.62
N LEU A 86 -13.82 -4.91 -7.76
CA LEU A 86 -13.60 -4.13 -6.57
C LEU A 86 -12.13 -3.76 -6.53
N PHE A 87 -11.83 -2.51 -6.29
CA PHE A 87 -10.46 -2.04 -6.10
C PHE A 87 -10.38 -1.02 -4.97
N TRP A 88 -9.20 -0.85 -4.42
CA TRP A 88 -8.84 0.33 -3.66
C TRP A 88 -7.59 0.98 -4.21
N SER A 89 -7.60 2.28 -4.14
CA SER A 89 -6.63 3.13 -4.79
C SER A 89 -6.37 4.40 -3.98
N PHE A 90 -5.43 5.18 -4.47
CA PHE A 90 -5.24 6.57 -4.08
C PHE A 90 -5.64 7.46 -5.25
N ALA A 91 -6.87 7.93 -5.28
CA ALA A 91 -7.33 8.95 -6.21
C ALA A 91 -7.40 10.29 -5.50
N SER A 92 -6.91 11.38 -6.13
CA SER A 92 -6.91 12.71 -5.50
C SER A 92 -6.27 12.74 -4.10
N ASN A 93 -5.23 11.92 -3.89
CA ASN A 93 -4.53 11.78 -2.62
C ASN A 93 -5.36 11.23 -1.44
N ASP A 94 -6.61 10.84 -1.62
CA ASP A 94 -7.42 10.15 -0.63
C ASP A 94 -7.33 8.63 -0.79
N PHE A 95 -7.66 7.91 0.27
CA PHE A 95 -7.90 6.48 0.18
C PHE A 95 -9.30 6.25 -0.40
N GLN A 96 -9.40 5.44 -1.44
CA GLN A 96 -10.64 5.10 -2.09
C GLN A 96 -10.83 3.59 -2.16
N LEU A 97 -12.02 3.13 -1.78
CA LEU A 97 -12.50 1.79 -2.05
C LEU A 97 -13.70 1.91 -3.00
N GLU A 98 -13.63 1.24 -4.14
CA GLU A 98 -14.70 1.25 -5.13
C GLU A 98 -15.12 -0.17 -5.49
N GLY A 99 -16.43 -0.35 -5.69
CA GLY A 99 -17.00 -1.59 -6.17
C GLY A 99 -18.04 -1.35 -7.25
N THR A 100 -18.04 -2.21 -8.27
CA THR A 100 -19.05 -2.24 -9.33
C THR A 100 -19.48 -3.68 -9.60
N GLY A 101 -20.80 -3.92 -9.59
CA GLY A 101 -21.39 -5.24 -9.81
C GLY A 101 -21.43 -6.12 -8.55
N GLY A 102 -21.95 -7.34 -8.68
CA GLY A 102 -22.03 -8.30 -7.56
C GLY A 102 -22.89 -7.87 -6.37
N GLY A 103 -23.81 -6.90 -6.55
CA GLY A 103 -24.59 -6.32 -5.46
C GLY A 103 -23.87 -5.24 -4.63
N TRP A 104 -22.64 -4.90 -5.01
CA TRP A 104 -21.76 -3.94 -4.33
C TRP A 104 -21.38 -2.83 -5.30
N THR A 105 -22.24 -1.84 -5.45
CA THR A 105 -21.92 -0.67 -6.28
C THR A 105 -21.83 0.55 -5.39
N GLY A 106 -20.66 1.20 -5.40
CA GLY A 106 -20.46 2.41 -4.64
C GLY A 106 -18.99 2.74 -4.38
N TYR A 107 -18.82 3.86 -3.69
CA TYR A 107 -17.54 4.43 -3.33
C TYR A 107 -17.45 4.64 -1.82
N GLN A 108 -16.22 4.50 -1.31
CA GLN A 108 -15.85 4.91 0.02
C GLN A 108 -14.57 5.73 -0.09
N LYS A 109 -14.64 7.04 0.16
CA LYS A 109 -13.49 7.94 0.08
C LYS A 109 -13.21 8.59 1.42
N SER A 110 -11.94 8.57 1.85
CA SER A 110 -11.54 9.24 3.09
C SER A 110 -11.52 10.77 2.96
N ASP A 111 -11.79 11.49 4.05
CA ASP A 111 -11.50 12.94 4.12
C ASP A 111 -10.00 13.20 4.25
N ALA A 112 -9.29 12.28 4.89
CA ALA A 112 -7.85 12.36 5.06
C ALA A 112 -7.13 12.24 3.72
N LYS A 113 -6.05 13.03 3.57
CA LYS A 113 -5.18 13.03 2.38
C LYS A 113 -3.81 12.43 2.72
N TYR A 114 -3.34 11.53 1.87
CA TYR A 114 -2.08 10.80 2.02
C TYR A 114 -1.06 11.32 1.00
N ARG A 115 -0.54 12.51 1.22
CA ARG A 115 0.30 13.26 0.26
C ARG A 115 1.80 13.13 0.50
N ASP A 116 2.21 12.58 1.63
CA ASP A 116 3.62 12.55 2.00
C ASP A 116 4.36 11.44 1.24
N PRO A 117 5.21 11.77 0.25
CA PRO A 117 5.96 10.79 -0.53
C PRO A 117 7.11 10.17 0.26
N SER A 118 7.41 10.68 1.47
CA SER A 118 8.41 10.11 2.37
C SER A 118 7.83 9.12 3.37
N ALA A 119 6.50 9.08 3.50
CA ALA A 119 5.84 8.29 4.52
C ALA A 119 5.45 6.90 4.04
N TRP A 120 5.77 5.89 4.84
CA TRP A 120 5.15 4.59 4.77
C TRP A 120 3.82 4.63 5.53
N TYR A 121 2.75 4.18 4.88
CA TYR A 121 1.43 4.02 5.48
C TYR A 121 1.13 2.53 5.64
N HIS A 122 0.67 2.12 6.80
CA HIS A 122 0.17 0.78 7.05
C HIS A 122 -1.34 0.78 6.93
N HIS A 123 -1.88 0.04 5.98
CA HIS A 123 -3.31 -0.11 5.79
C HIS A 123 -3.78 -1.47 6.29
N VAL A 124 -4.88 -1.48 7.04
CA VAL A 124 -5.59 -2.71 7.42
C VAL A 124 -7.06 -2.53 7.08
N LEU A 125 -7.58 -3.46 6.28
CA LEU A 125 -9.01 -3.58 6.00
C LEU A 125 -9.52 -4.85 6.68
N THR A 126 -10.44 -4.70 7.62
CA THR A 126 -11.12 -5.79 8.30
C THR A 126 -12.56 -5.87 7.84
N PHE A 127 -12.97 -7.02 7.34
CA PHE A 127 -14.34 -7.30 6.97
C PHE A 127 -14.93 -8.40 7.85
N ASP A 128 -16.12 -8.14 8.41
CA ASP A 128 -16.93 -9.12 9.15
C ASP A 128 -18.41 -8.77 9.03
N SER A 129 -19.08 -9.30 8.03
CA SER A 129 -20.50 -9.04 7.79
C SER A 129 -21.44 -9.66 8.84
N THR A 130 -20.93 -10.50 9.73
CA THR A 130 -21.72 -11.10 10.82
C THR A 130 -21.97 -10.14 11.98
N GLN A 131 -21.36 -8.94 11.95
CA GLN A 131 -21.55 -7.91 12.96
C GLN A 131 -22.98 -7.33 12.88
N SER A 132 -23.64 -7.21 14.03
CA SER A 132 -24.99 -6.64 14.12
C SER A 132 -25.02 -5.19 13.70
N THR A 133 -24.01 -4.41 14.06
CA THR A 133 -23.86 -3.00 13.68
C THR A 133 -23.28 -2.90 12.28
N GLN A 134 -24.01 -2.29 11.34
CA GLN A 134 -23.57 -2.17 9.95
C GLN A 134 -22.21 -1.47 9.80
N ALA A 135 -21.98 -0.39 10.55
CA ALA A 135 -20.72 0.35 10.53
C ALA A 135 -19.50 -0.48 11.02
N ASP A 136 -19.71 -1.62 11.66
CA ASP A 136 -18.65 -2.51 12.13
C ASP A 136 -18.38 -3.68 11.18
N ARG A 137 -19.16 -3.82 10.09
CA ARG A 137 -18.96 -4.89 9.11
C ARG A 137 -17.75 -4.68 8.21
N ILE A 138 -17.34 -3.43 8.02
CA ILE A 138 -16.07 -3.09 7.38
C ILE A 138 -15.38 -1.99 8.20
N LYS A 139 -14.10 -2.18 8.46
CA LYS A 139 -13.27 -1.23 9.18
C LYS A 139 -11.97 -1.05 8.43
N ILE A 140 -11.59 0.19 8.22
CA ILE A 140 -10.34 0.54 7.53
C ILE A 140 -9.49 1.34 8.51
N TYR A 141 -8.22 0.95 8.60
CA TYR A 141 -7.27 1.56 9.50
C TYR A 141 -6.04 2.03 8.71
N VAL A 142 -5.47 3.15 9.13
CA VAL A 142 -4.18 3.64 8.67
C VAL A 142 -3.28 3.87 9.87
N ASN A 143 -2.12 3.24 9.89
CA ASN A 143 -1.16 3.29 11.01
C ASN A 143 -1.81 3.04 12.37
N GLY A 144 -2.69 2.03 12.45
CA GLY A 144 -3.42 1.63 13.65
C GLY A 144 -4.69 2.43 13.95
N GLU A 145 -4.90 3.58 13.32
CA GLU A 145 -6.05 4.46 13.58
C GLU A 145 -7.20 4.18 12.58
N ARG A 146 -8.42 3.97 13.11
CA ARG A 146 -9.61 3.73 12.29
C ARG A 146 -9.99 4.99 11.52
N ILE A 147 -10.23 4.87 10.21
CA ILE A 147 -10.84 5.95 9.42
C ILE A 147 -12.32 6.01 9.78
N THR A 148 -12.76 7.16 10.28
CA THR A 148 -14.16 7.41 10.68
C THR A 148 -14.79 8.58 9.93
N SER A 149 -13.99 9.38 9.22
CA SER A 149 -14.44 10.53 8.44
C SER A 149 -14.30 10.26 6.95
N TRP A 150 -15.39 10.43 6.22
CA TRP A 150 -15.51 10.06 4.83
C TRP A 150 -16.13 11.20 4.00
N SER A 151 -15.48 11.57 2.91
CA SER A 151 -16.01 12.53 1.93
C SER A 151 -17.09 11.92 1.05
N LEU A 152 -17.06 10.59 0.86
CA LEU A 152 -18.05 9.82 0.14
C LEU A 152 -18.23 8.46 0.82
N THR A 153 -19.48 8.06 1.08
CA THR A 153 -19.80 6.82 1.82
C THR A 153 -21.05 6.15 1.26
N THR A 154 -20.95 5.57 0.07
CA THR A 154 -22.05 4.81 -0.53
C THR A 154 -21.86 3.31 -0.41
N LEU A 155 -20.61 2.84 -0.28
CA LEU A 155 -20.30 1.42 -0.23
C LEU A 155 -20.63 0.78 1.13
N ILE A 156 -20.20 1.38 2.24
CA ILE A 156 -20.36 0.81 3.59
C ILE A 156 -21.85 0.67 3.94
N GLY A 157 -22.69 1.61 3.50
CA GLY A 157 -24.14 1.58 3.72
C GLY A 157 -24.87 0.43 3.03
N ASN A 158 -24.23 -0.27 2.10
CA ASN A 158 -24.83 -1.36 1.32
C ASN A 158 -24.39 -2.76 1.80
N ILE A 159 -23.65 -2.86 2.91
CA ILE A 159 -23.21 -4.15 3.46
C ILE A 159 -24.30 -4.73 4.36
N ASP A 160 -25.03 -5.73 3.89
CA ASP A 160 -26.04 -6.42 4.68
C ASP A 160 -25.42 -7.41 5.68
N LEU A 161 -26.24 -7.80 6.67
CA LEU A 161 -25.85 -8.81 7.66
C LEU A 161 -25.64 -10.16 6.95
N ASN A 162 -24.53 -10.81 7.26
CA ASN A 162 -24.11 -12.09 6.67
C ASN A 162 -23.88 -12.05 5.15
N ASN A 163 -23.71 -10.88 4.56
CA ASN A 163 -23.41 -10.75 3.15
C ASN A 163 -21.96 -11.19 2.88
N GLU A 164 -21.73 -11.78 1.72
CA GLU A 164 -20.39 -12.11 1.24
C GLU A 164 -19.77 -10.90 0.52
N PHE A 165 -18.49 -10.65 0.74
CA PHE A 165 -17.81 -9.55 0.05
C PHE A 165 -17.68 -9.84 -1.44
N ALA A 166 -18.09 -8.90 -2.28
CA ALA A 166 -18.04 -9.08 -3.74
C ALA A 166 -16.61 -9.23 -4.23
N PHE A 167 -16.37 -10.26 -5.03
CA PHE A 167 -15.12 -10.56 -5.71
C PHE A 167 -13.92 -10.90 -4.84
N ILE A 168 -13.73 -10.30 -3.66
CA ILE A 168 -12.64 -10.67 -2.76
C ILE A 168 -12.90 -12.05 -2.18
N ASN A 169 -11.84 -12.87 -2.16
CA ASN A 169 -11.89 -14.23 -1.58
C ASN A 169 -12.98 -15.12 -2.22
N GLN A 170 -13.33 -14.86 -3.47
CA GLN A 170 -14.29 -15.64 -4.22
C GLN A 170 -13.56 -16.64 -5.10
N SER A 171 -13.94 -17.92 -5.01
CA SER A 171 -13.32 -19.00 -5.79
C SER A 171 -13.35 -18.72 -7.30
N GLY A 172 -12.21 -18.91 -7.97
CA GLY A 172 -12.04 -18.65 -9.39
C GLY A 172 -11.84 -17.19 -9.78
N VAL A 173 -11.90 -16.24 -8.82
CA VAL A 173 -11.71 -14.82 -9.07
C VAL A 173 -10.26 -14.43 -8.88
N VAL A 174 -9.72 -13.67 -9.84
CA VAL A 174 -8.37 -13.14 -9.77
C VAL A 174 -8.31 -11.94 -8.83
N GLN A 175 -7.33 -11.95 -7.96
CA GLN A 175 -6.95 -10.85 -7.09
C GLN A 175 -5.56 -10.37 -7.52
N ALA A 176 -5.32 -9.05 -7.55
CA ALA A 176 -4.06 -8.50 -7.99
C ALA A 176 -3.66 -7.26 -7.18
N PHE A 177 -2.36 -7.12 -6.93
CA PHE A 177 -1.75 -5.88 -6.49
C PHE A 177 -1.10 -5.19 -7.68
N GLY A 178 -1.28 -3.87 -7.80
CA GLY A 178 -0.75 -3.06 -8.89
C GLY A 178 -1.63 -2.98 -10.15
N GLY A 179 -2.90 -3.38 -10.05
CA GLY A 179 -3.86 -3.29 -11.15
C GLY A 179 -4.19 -4.64 -11.81
N LEU A 180 -5.27 -4.68 -12.56
CA LEU A 180 -5.76 -5.88 -13.28
C LEU A 180 -6.32 -5.50 -14.65
N SER A 181 -5.63 -5.91 -15.70
CA SER A 181 -6.10 -5.79 -17.08
C SER A 181 -7.38 -6.60 -17.30
N GLY A 182 -8.37 -6.00 -17.95
CA GLY A 182 -9.61 -6.68 -18.34
C GLY A 182 -10.78 -6.55 -17.36
N SER A 183 -10.64 -5.78 -16.28
CA SER A 183 -11.74 -5.50 -15.34
C SER A 183 -12.72 -4.42 -15.81
N GLY A 184 -12.52 -3.85 -17.01
CA GLY A 184 -13.32 -2.71 -17.52
C GLY A 184 -12.72 -1.34 -17.19
N HIS A 185 -11.81 -1.27 -16.23
CA HIS A 185 -10.78 -0.25 -16.10
C HIS A 185 -9.51 -0.81 -16.75
N GLY A 186 -8.80 -0.01 -17.53
CA GLY A 186 -7.51 -0.39 -18.11
C GLY A 186 -6.54 -0.89 -17.05
N ILE A 187 -5.38 -1.38 -17.47
CA ILE A 187 -4.29 -1.59 -16.52
C ILE A 187 -3.95 -0.21 -15.97
N GLU A 188 -4.45 0.06 -14.80
CA GLU A 188 -4.07 1.26 -14.08
C GLU A 188 -2.95 0.83 -13.15
N GLY A 189 -1.73 0.90 -13.66
CA GLY A 189 -0.53 0.69 -12.89
C GLY A 189 -0.51 1.66 -11.72
N ALA A 190 0.23 1.34 -10.68
CA ALA A 190 0.35 2.20 -9.52
C ALA A 190 1.80 2.63 -9.33
N ASP A 191 2.03 3.93 -9.23
CA ASP A 191 3.32 4.51 -8.87
C ASP A 191 3.49 4.53 -7.36
N LEU A 192 3.82 3.36 -6.80
CA LEU A 192 3.94 3.15 -5.37
C LEU A 192 4.94 2.03 -5.02
N GLN A 193 5.31 1.98 -3.75
CA GLN A 193 6.03 0.84 -3.18
C GLN A 193 5.09 0.07 -2.25
N LEU A 194 5.21 -1.25 -2.27
CA LEU A 194 4.48 -2.17 -1.40
C LEU A 194 5.44 -3.00 -0.58
N ALA A 195 5.09 -3.23 0.68
CA ALA A 195 5.84 -4.11 1.57
C ALA A 195 4.89 -4.91 2.47
N GLU A 196 5.30 -6.10 2.83
CA GLU A 196 4.59 -6.93 3.82
C GLU A 196 3.10 -7.05 3.58
N ILE A 197 2.69 -7.81 2.57
CA ILE A 197 1.28 -8.01 2.22
C ILE A 197 0.78 -9.27 2.90
N VAL A 198 -0.30 -9.14 3.68
CA VAL A 198 -0.92 -10.22 4.45
C VAL A 198 -2.42 -10.28 4.17
N PHE A 199 -2.93 -11.48 3.94
CA PHE A 199 -4.36 -11.74 3.83
C PHE A 199 -4.73 -12.91 4.75
N ASN A 200 -5.75 -12.71 5.57
CA ASN A 200 -6.27 -13.72 6.49
C ASN A 200 -7.71 -14.06 6.11
N ASP A 201 -7.89 -15.20 5.45
CA ASP A 201 -9.17 -15.74 5.04
C ASP A 201 -9.93 -16.33 6.24
N GLY A 202 -11.16 -15.87 6.45
CA GLY A 202 -12.02 -16.33 7.56
C GLY A 202 -11.73 -15.66 8.90
N GLN A 203 -10.82 -14.68 8.96
CA GLN A 203 -10.43 -13.98 10.17
C GLN A 203 -10.70 -12.48 10.08
N ALA A 204 -11.23 -11.88 11.16
CA ALA A 204 -11.47 -10.45 11.27
C ALA A 204 -10.55 -9.84 12.33
N TYR A 205 -9.26 -9.72 12.02
CA TYR A 205 -8.25 -9.16 12.92
C TYR A 205 -8.29 -7.63 12.94
N GLY A 206 -7.93 -7.04 14.07
CA GLY A 206 -7.65 -5.62 14.20
C GLY A 206 -6.23 -5.26 13.76
N PRO A 207 -5.91 -3.95 13.67
CA PRO A 207 -4.59 -3.48 13.26
C PRO A 207 -3.47 -3.93 14.23
N ASP A 208 -3.77 -4.14 15.50
CA ASP A 208 -2.83 -4.59 16.53
C ASP A 208 -2.25 -6.00 16.27
N SER A 209 -2.86 -6.76 15.36
CA SER A 209 -2.33 -8.05 14.91
C SER A 209 -1.14 -7.89 13.97
N TYR A 210 -0.97 -6.73 13.32
CA TYR A 210 0.03 -6.46 12.28
C TYR A 210 0.99 -5.33 12.65
N GLY A 211 0.67 -4.56 13.67
CA GLY A 211 1.49 -3.45 14.13
C GLY A 211 1.20 -3.06 15.56
N GLU A 212 2.02 -2.18 16.07
CA GLU A 212 1.89 -1.61 17.42
C GLU A 212 2.47 -0.20 17.49
N THR A 213 2.07 0.57 18.48
CA THR A 213 2.68 1.87 18.77
C THR A 213 3.80 1.72 19.76
N LYS A 214 5.04 2.01 19.35
CA LYS A 214 6.22 2.01 20.21
C LYS A 214 6.83 3.42 20.24
N ASN A 215 6.89 4.03 21.41
CA ASN A 215 7.37 5.42 21.60
C ASN A 215 6.66 6.46 20.69
N GLY A 216 5.37 6.27 20.45
CA GLY A 216 4.58 7.16 19.61
C GLY A 216 4.75 6.96 18.10
N VAL A 217 5.43 5.90 17.68
CA VAL A 217 5.58 5.49 16.28
C VAL A 217 4.85 4.18 16.03
N TRP A 218 4.06 4.11 14.97
CA TRP A 218 3.44 2.86 14.53
C TRP A 218 4.49 2.01 13.81
N ILE A 219 4.70 0.78 14.29
CA ILE A 219 5.71 -0.17 13.78
C ILE A 219 5.07 -1.52 13.46
N PRO A 220 5.65 -2.30 12.54
CA PRO A 220 5.13 -3.62 12.20
C PRO A 220 5.37 -4.65 13.30
N LYS A 221 4.46 -5.64 13.36
CA LYS A 221 4.59 -6.87 14.13
C LYS A 221 4.66 -8.08 13.20
N ASP A 222 5.28 -9.16 13.67
CA ASP A 222 5.36 -10.41 12.92
C ASP A 222 3.98 -11.07 12.78
N PRO A 223 3.42 -11.19 11.56
CA PRO A 223 2.14 -11.82 11.34
C PRO A 223 2.21 -13.35 11.22
N SER A 224 3.38 -13.97 11.31
CA SER A 224 3.58 -15.40 11.05
C SER A 224 2.80 -16.33 11.99
N GLY A 225 2.43 -15.85 13.19
CA GLY A 225 1.62 -16.57 14.16
C GLY A 225 0.11 -16.49 13.94
N LEU A 226 -0.36 -15.75 12.92
CA LEU A 226 -1.79 -15.59 12.65
C LEU A 226 -2.38 -16.80 11.90
N THR A 227 -3.68 -16.98 12.03
CA THR A 227 -4.41 -17.96 11.21
C THR A 227 -4.68 -17.38 9.82
N PHE A 228 -4.18 -18.01 8.76
CA PHE A 228 -4.32 -17.51 7.40
C PHE A 228 -5.59 -17.99 6.69
N GLY A 229 -6.10 -19.19 7.01
CA GLY A 229 -7.22 -19.80 6.29
C GLY A 229 -6.81 -20.31 4.90
N ASN A 230 -7.77 -20.81 4.10
CA ASN A 230 -7.45 -21.52 2.86
C ASN A 230 -6.81 -20.62 1.78
N ASN A 231 -7.36 -19.42 1.58
CA ASN A 231 -6.87 -18.47 0.59
C ASN A 231 -5.93 -17.41 1.18
N GLY A 232 -5.58 -17.55 2.47
CA GLY A 232 -4.69 -16.61 3.14
C GLY A 232 -3.26 -16.72 2.66
N TYR A 233 -2.54 -15.61 2.68
CA TYR A 233 -1.15 -15.51 2.23
C TYR A 233 -0.37 -14.46 3.03
N HIS A 234 0.96 -14.59 2.99
CA HIS A 234 1.92 -13.63 3.54
C HIS A 234 3.05 -13.43 2.54
N LEU A 235 3.07 -12.29 1.85
CA LEU A 235 4.10 -11.94 0.88
C LEU A 235 5.11 -10.98 1.51
N LYS A 236 6.34 -11.46 1.68
CA LYS A 236 7.47 -10.65 2.18
C LYS A 236 8.16 -9.83 1.10
N LEU A 237 7.81 -10.07 -0.17
CA LEU A 237 8.31 -9.36 -1.35
C LEU A 237 9.84 -9.35 -1.45
N ALA A 238 10.48 -10.45 -1.04
CA ALA A 238 11.93 -10.58 -0.99
C ALA A 238 12.53 -10.79 -2.38
N ALA A 239 13.79 -10.38 -2.56
CA ALA A 239 14.55 -10.59 -3.78
C ALA A 239 14.61 -12.09 -4.16
N GLY A 240 14.25 -12.41 -5.41
CA GLY A 240 14.16 -13.78 -5.90
C GLY A 240 12.94 -14.57 -5.42
N ALA A 241 12.07 -13.96 -4.59
CA ALA A 241 10.89 -14.59 -4.00
C ALA A 241 9.70 -13.61 -3.87
N ILE A 242 9.57 -12.67 -4.82
CA ILE A 242 8.57 -11.57 -4.76
C ILE A 242 7.15 -12.11 -4.55
N GLY A 243 6.73 -13.12 -5.32
CA GLY A 243 5.39 -13.70 -5.25
C GLY A 243 5.27 -14.91 -4.31
N THR A 244 6.31 -15.24 -3.54
CA THR A 244 6.30 -16.42 -2.69
C THR A 244 5.47 -16.19 -1.43
N ASP A 245 4.51 -17.07 -1.19
CA ASP A 245 3.72 -17.11 0.02
C ASP A 245 4.50 -17.72 1.20
N SER A 246 4.62 -16.97 2.27
CA SER A 246 5.28 -17.36 3.51
C SER A 246 4.31 -17.81 4.61
N SER A 247 3.00 -17.88 4.33
CA SER A 247 1.98 -18.31 5.31
C SER A 247 2.01 -19.82 5.59
N GLY A 248 2.60 -20.58 4.68
CA GLY A 248 2.57 -22.05 4.69
C GLY A 248 1.45 -22.67 3.84
N ASN A 249 0.54 -21.88 3.29
CA ASN A 249 -0.56 -22.38 2.44
C ASN A 249 -0.13 -22.66 1.00
N GLY A 250 0.98 -22.06 0.55
CA GLY A 250 1.45 -22.19 -0.84
C GLY A 250 0.64 -21.36 -1.85
N ASN A 251 -0.06 -20.32 -1.41
CA ASN A 251 -0.81 -19.39 -2.23
C ASN A 251 0.11 -18.38 -2.93
N ASN A 252 1.02 -18.90 -3.77
CA ASN A 252 2.00 -18.09 -4.47
C ASN A 252 1.35 -17.20 -5.53
N PHE A 253 1.89 -16.01 -5.70
CA PHE A 253 1.47 -15.05 -6.70
C PHE A 253 2.31 -15.15 -7.98
N THR A 254 1.67 -15.03 -9.12
CA THR A 254 2.35 -14.80 -10.39
C THR A 254 2.83 -13.36 -10.45
N VAL A 255 4.13 -13.19 -10.69
CA VAL A 255 4.78 -11.87 -10.81
C VAL A 255 4.85 -11.51 -12.29
N ASN A 256 4.31 -10.34 -12.67
CA ASN A 256 4.39 -9.83 -14.03
C ASN A 256 5.02 -8.45 -14.00
N ASN A 257 5.96 -8.20 -14.92
CA ASN A 257 6.60 -6.90 -15.15
C ASN A 257 7.15 -6.21 -13.88
N ILE A 258 7.60 -7.00 -12.90
CA ILE A 258 8.33 -6.51 -11.73
C ILE A 258 9.71 -7.17 -11.76
N PRO A 259 10.71 -6.54 -12.37
CA PRO A 259 12.06 -7.09 -12.46
C PRO A 259 12.77 -7.05 -11.11
N ALA A 260 13.85 -7.79 -11.00
CA ALA A 260 14.59 -7.94 -9.74
C ALA A 260 15.15 -6.61 -9.17
N HIS A 261 15.41 -5.62 -10.03
CA HIS A 261 15.88 -4.30 -9.60
C HIS A 261 14.77 -3.43 -8.99
N ASP A 262 13.51 -3.82 -9.12
CA ASP A 262 12.38 -3.17 -8.44
C ASP A 262 12.15 -3.71 -7.02
N VAL A 263 12.95 -4.68 -6.57
CA VAL A 263 13.02 -5.03 -5.15
C VAL A 263 13.91 -4.02 -4.45
N MET A 264 13.32 -3.22 -3.59
CA MET A 264 13.93 -2.07 -2.95
C MET A 264 14.31 -2.38 -1.50
N LEU A 265 15.41 -1.78 -1.04
CA LEU A 265 15.80 -1.76 0.37
C LEU A 265 15.04 -0.69 1.19
N ASP A 266 14.32 0.19 0.51
CA ASP A 266 13.39 1.14 1.13
C ASP A 266 12.26 0.35 1.79
N SER A 267 12.11 0.48 3.08
CA SER A 267 11.15 -0.27 3.88
C SER A 267 10.65 0.54 5.07
N PRO A 268 9.50 0.19 5.66
CA PRO A 268 8.97 0.89 6.83
C PRO A 268 9.80 0.69 8.10
N THR A 269 10.78 -0.21 8.10
CA THR A 269 11.64 -0.48 9.25
C THR A 269 13.11 -0.24 8.93
N PHE A 270 13.87 0.23 9.91
CA PHE A 270 15.31 0.31 9.81
C PHE A 270 15.92 -0.96 10.39
N GLY A 271 16.46 -1.83 9.53
CA GLY A 271 16.99 -3.14 9.93
C GLY A 271 18.50 -3.18 10.08
N SER A 272 19.20 -2.42 9.26
CA SER A 272 20.66 -2.37 9.23
C SER A 272 21.11 -1.16 8.41
N SER A 273 22.39 -1.04 8.11
CA SER A 273 22.91 -0.02 7.19
C SER A 273 22.36 -0.12 5.75
N SER A 274 21.61 -1.17 5.44
CA SER A 274 21.16 -1.47 4.07
C SER A 274 19.65 -1.46 3.86
N SER A 275 18.82 -1.29 4.91
CA SER A 275 17.35 -1.18 4.75
C SER A 275 16.79 -0.08 5.63
N GLY A 276 15.80 0.64 5.15
CA GLY A 276 15.17 1.74 5.88
C GLY A 276 14.34 2.63 4.98
N ASN A 277 13.70 3.65 5.55
CA ASN A 277 12.98 4.66 4.79
C ASN A 277 13.98 5.68 4.23
N PHE A 278 14.24 5.62 2.94
CA PHE A 278 15.24 6.44 2.27
C PHE A 278 14.68 7.75 1.75
N CYS A 279 15.56 8.74 1.67
CA CYS A 279 15.29 10.03 1.05
C CYS A 279 15.18 9.87 -0.48
N THR A 280 14.19 10.51 -1.07
CA THR A 280 13.99 10.60 -2.52
C THR A 280 13.81 12.05 -2.94
N MET A 281 13.68 12.34 -4.22
CA MET A 281 13.24 13.66 -4.70
C MET A 281 11.78 13.88 -4.30
N ASN A 282 11.43 15.13 -3.97
CA ASN A 282 10.08 15.45 -3.55
C ASN A 282 9.24 15.93 -4.75
N PRO A 283 8.29 15.14 -5.25
CA PRO A 283 7.50 15.53 -6.41
C PRO A 283 6.59 16.74 -6.14
N LEU A 284 6.29 17.01 -4.86
CA LEU A 284 5.52 18.20 -4.43
C LEU A 284 6.33 19.50 -4.47
N SER A 285 7.66 19.40 -4.60
CA SER A 285 8.56 20.55 -4.63
C SER A 285 8.86 20.96 -6.07
N THR A 286 7.87 21.46 -6.78
CA THR A 286 8.07 22.04 -8.09
C THR A 286 8.42 23.52 -7.96
N THR A 287 9.58 23.95 -8.51
CA THR A 287 9.82 25.37 -8.72
C THR A 287 9.04 25.82 -9.95
N THR A 288 8.46 27.01 -9.94
CA THR A 288 7.59 27.55 -11.02
C THR A 288 8.27 27.66 -12.40
N GLN A 289 9.53 27.30 -12.51
CA GLN A 289 10.31 27.35 -13.75
C GLN A 289 10.88 25.99 -14.19
N SER A 290 10.67 24.91 -13.44
CA SER A 290 11.24 23.62 -13.78
C SER A 290 10.16 22.69 -14.35
N THR A 291 10.41 22.21 -15.55
CA THR A 291 9.66 21.12 -16.19
C THR A 291 10.31 19.76 -15.89
N MET A 292 11.05 19.66 -14.79
CA MET A 292 11.64 18.39 -14.36
C MET A 292 10.57 17.44 -13.84
N THR A 293 10.58 16.24 -14.36
CA THR A 293 9.70 15.15 -13.91
C THR A 293 10.50 14.18 -13.05
N ALA A 294 10.00 13.87 -11.86
CA ALA A 294 10.58 12.84 -11.03
C ALA A 294 10.06 11.48 -11.51
N LEU A 295 10.97 10.58 -11.82
CA LEU A 295 10.72 9.25 -12.36
C LEU A 295 11.43 8.19 -11.48
N GLU A 296 11.23 6.92 -11.78
CA GLU A 296 11.90 5.81 -11.12
C GLU A 296 11.75 5.83 -9.58
N GLY A 297 10.51 6.04 -9.09
CA GLY A 297 10.26 6.16 -7.66
C GLY A 297 10.89 7.41 -7.04
N ASN A 298 10.92 8.51 -7.78
CA ASN A 298 11.56 9.78 -7.41
C ASN A 298 13.09 9.69 -7.19
N LEU A 299 13.73 8.74 -7.85
CA LEU A 299 15.19 8.57 -7.81
C LEU A 299 15.88 9.17 -9.04
N PHE A 300 15.14 9.47 -10.08
CA PHE A 300 15.63 10.04 -11.33
C PHE A 300 14.85 11.33 -11.67
N LEU A 301 15.57 12.38 -12.08
CA LEU A 301 14.99 13.64 -12.59
C LEU A 301 15.19 13.72 -14.10
N ASP A 302 14.09 13.71 -14.84
CA ASP A 302 14.12 13.94 -16.28
C ASP A 302 13.89 15.43 -16.59
N GLY A 303 14.90 16.07 -17.16
CA GLY A 303 14.85 17.45 -17.65
C GLY A 303 14.77 17.57 -19.18
N SER A 304 14.52 16.47 -19.89
CA SER A 304 14.59 16.41 -21.36
C SER A 304 13.55 17.26 -22.07
N THR A 305 12.45 17.60 -21.38
CA THR A 305 11.38 18.43 -21.92
C THR A 305 11.60 19.93 -21.74
N THR A 306 12.71 20.32 -21.09
CA THR A 306 13.01 21.74 -20.84
C THR A 306 13.58 22.43 -22.06
N ASN A 307 13.16 23.68 -22.31
CA ASN A 307 13.79 24.53 -23.28
C ASN A 307 15.25 24.81 -22.88
N PRO A 308 16.26 24.46 -23.70
CA PRO A 308 17.68 24.59 -23.36
C PRO A 308 18.17 26.01 -23.07
N SER A 309 17.32 27.01 -23.16
CA SER A 309 17.67 28.42 -22.93
C SER A 309 17.43 28.91 -21.48
N SER A 310 16.90 28.09 -20.57
CA SER A 310 16.64 28.50 -19.17
C SER A 310 16.86 27.34 -18.21
N TYR A 311 18.11 27.18 -17.77
CA TYR A 311 18.56 26.08 -16.91
C TYR A 311 18.48 26.41 -15.41
N GLU A 312 17.33 26.76 -14.89
CA GLU A 312 17.18 26.94 -13.44
C GLU A 312 16.04 26.07 -12.93
N GLY A 313 16.28 24.77 -12.86
CA GLY A 313 15.39 23.82 -12.22
C GLY A 313 16.06 23.17 -10.99
N GLY A 314 15.37 23.14 -9.89
CA GLY A 314 15.79 22.42 -8.69
C GLY A 314 14.62 21.68 -8.08
N GLN A 315 14.89 20.52 -7.52
CA GLN A 315 13.91 19.76 -6.76
C GLN A 315 14.46 19.48 -5.37
N LEU A 316 13.62 19.68 -4.36
CA LEU A 316 14.01 19.40 -2.98
C LEU A 316 13.93 17.88 -2.73
N ALA A 317 14.71 17.43 -1.77
CA ALA A 317 14.59 16.07 -1.25
C ALA A 317 13.39 15.93 -0.30
N THR A 318 12.89 14.71 -0.14
CA THR A 318 11.78 14.40 0.79
C THR A 318 12.19 14.51 2.25
N MET A 319 13.50 14.47 2.55
CA MET A 319 14.04 14.62 3.90
C MET A 319 14.99 15.83 3.95
N GLY A 320 14.75 16.74 4.88
CA GLY A 320 15.61 17.89 5.16
C GLY A 320 16.61 17.58 6.28
N VAL A 321 17.89 17.90 6.06
CA VAL A 321 18.94 17.78 7.07
C VAL A 321 19.36 19.15 7.56
N ARG A 322 19.50 19.30 8.88
CA ARG A 322 19.80 20.59 9.50
C ARG A 322 21.22 20.71 10.03
N SER A 323 21.84 19.60 10.39
CA SER A 323 23.18 19.57 10.95
C SER A 323 23.82 18.18 10.75
N GLY A 324 25.13 18.10 10.81
CA GLY A 324 25.91 16.87 10.65
C GLY A 324 26.66 16.78 9.32
N LYS A 325 27.33 15.67 9.10
CA LYS A 325 27.98 15.32 7.82
C LYS A 325 27.11 14.29 7.12
N TRP A 326 26.68 14.61 5.91
CA TRP A 326 25.80 13.78 5.10
C TRP A 326 26.50 13.46 3.78
N TYR A 327 26.52 12.20 3.39
CA TYR A 327 27.18 11.71 2.18
C TYR A 327 26.19 10.93 1.33
#